data_c022d3acaa605882ca7426a6ac2a3ee4
#
_entry.id   c022d3acaa605882ca7426a6ac2a3ee4
#
_cell.length_a   1.000
_cell.length_b   1.000
_cell.length_c   1.000
_cell.angle_alpha   90.00
_cell.angle_beta   90.00
_cell.angle_gamma   90.00
#
_symmetry.space_group_name_H-M   'P 1'
#
loop_
_entity.id
_entity.type
_entity.pdbx_description
1 polymer ?
#
loop_
_entity_poly.entity_id
_entity_poly.type
_entity_poly.pdbx_seq_one_letter_code
_entity_poly.pdbx_strand_id
1 'polypeptide(L)' 'MAQGTISKLTDRGFGFIKQEDGSELFFHRSQVSGDGFDSLSQGQSVTYEKGMGQRSNKEEAQKVTPA' A
#
# COMPACT_ATOMS: atom_id res chain seq x y z
N MET A 1 -10.92 -5.03 6.32
CA MET A 1 -9.71 -4.79 5.55
C MET A 1 -10.04 -4.74 4.07
N ALA A 2 -9.46 -3.81 3.37
CA ALA A 2 -9.66 -3.70 1.93
C ALA A 2 -8.63 -4.55 1.20
N GLN A 3 -8.92 -4.90 -0.03
CA GLN A 3 -8.00 -5.65 -0.88
C GLN A 3 -7.70 -4.83 -2.12
N GLY A 4 -6.46 -4.86 -2.55
CA GLY A 4 -6.03 -4.16 -3.74
C GLY A 4 -4.85 -4.85 -4.38
N THR A 5 -4.30 -4.21 -5.39
CA THR A 5 -3.17 -4.74 -6.15
C THR A 5 -2.06 -3.69 -6.17
N ILE A 6 -0.83 -4.14 -6.00
CA ILE A 6 0.31 -3.22 -6.09
C ILE A 6 0.39 -2.67 -7.50
N SER A 7 0.22 -1.37 -7.62
CA SER A 7 0.29 -0.68 -8.91
C SER A 7 1.71 -0.22 -9.22
N LYS A 8 2.43 0.26 -8.21
CA LYS A 8 3.77 0.78 -8.39
C LYS A 8 4.56 0.62 -7.10
N LEU A 9 5.82 0.29 -7.23
CA LEU A 9 6.76 0.26 -6.11
C LEU A 9 7.97 1.10 -6.49
N THR A 10 8.48 1.84 -5.52
CA THR A 10 9.69 2.62 -5.71
C THR A 10 10.76 2.13 -4.74
N ASP A 11 12.00 2.36 -5.09
CA ASP A 11 13.12 2.04 -4.21
C ASP A 11 13.32 3.07 -3.11
N ARG A 12 12.47 4.09 -3.08
CA ARG A 12 12.52 5.13 -2.04
C ARG A 12 11.72 4.78 -0.80
N GLY A 13 11.06 3.63 -0.80
CA GLY A 13 10.33 3.16 0.36
C GLY A 13 8.84 3.49 0.36
N PHE A 14 8.26 3.69 -0.80
CA PHE A 14 6.82 3.90 -0.89
C PHE A 14 6.27 3.25 -2.16
N GLY A 15 4.96 3.16 -2.25
CA GLY A 15 4.32 2.59 -3.42
C GLY A 15 2.87 3.00 -3.49
N PHE A 16 2.19 2.46 -4.50
CA PHE A 16 0.77 2.70 -4.71
C PHE A 16 0.03 1.39 -4.84
N ILE A 17 -1.16 1.36 -4.26
CA ILE A 17 -2.06 0.22 -4.35
C ILE A 17 -3.26 0.65 -5.17
N LYS A 18 -3.55 -0.11 -6.22
CA LYS A 18 -4.73 0.13 -7.02
C LYS A 18 -5.92 -0.53 -6.34
N GLN A 19 -6.92 0.28 -6.01
CA GLN A 19 -8.13 -0.20 -5.36
C GLN A 19 -9.11 -0.77 -6.38
N GLU A 20 -10.12 -1.45 -5.88
CA GLU A 20 -11.12 -2.09 -6.74
C GLU A 20 -11.91 -1.08 -7.58
N ASP A 21 -12.03 0.15 -7.10
CA ASP A 21 -12.73 1.20 -7.83
C ASP A 21 -11.86 1.87 -8.89
N GLY A 22 -10.62 1.42 -9.05
CA GLY A 22 -9.69 1.97 -10.03
C GLY A 22 -8.82 3.10 -9.53
N SER A 23 -9.04 3.58 -8.33
CA SER A 23 -8.21 4.64 -7.76
C SER A 23 -6.94 4.06 -7.14
N GLU A 24 -5.93 4.89 -7.00
CA GLU A 24 -4.68 4.48 -6.37
C GLU A 24 -4.57 5.07 -4.97
N LEU A 25 -3.96 4.32 -4.08
CA LEU A 25 -3.78 4.71 -2.69
C LEU A 25 -2.30 4.60 -2.35
N PHE A 26 -1.74 5.69 -1.85
CA PHE A 26 -0.34 5.74 -1.44
C PHE A 26 -0.12 4.92 -0.18
N PHE A 27 1.04 4.27 -0.09
CA PHE A 27 1.47 3.65 1.15
C PHE A 27 2.98 3.78 1.30
N HIS A 28 3.42 3.90 2.53
CA HIS A 28 4.84 3.97 2.87
C HIS A 28 5.28 2.61 3.38
N ARG A 29 6.56 2.28 3.20
CA ARG A 29 7.08 0.98 3.64
C ARG A 29 6.86 0.75 5.15
N SER A 30 6.81 1.80 5.94
CA SER A 30 6.56 1.68 7.37
C SER A 30 5.16 1.15 7.67
N GLN A 31 4.26 1.21 6.71
CA GLN A 31 2.90 0.69 6.84
C GLN A 31 2.78 -0.75 6.35
N VAL A 32 3.86 -1.33 5.86
CA VAL A 32 3.89 -2.73 5.44
C VAL A 32 4.36 -3.57 6.61
N SER A 33 3.68 -4.67 6.85
CA SER A 33 3.96 -5.54 7.98
C SER A 33 5.36 -6.15 7.89
N GLY A 34 6.17 -5.97 8.92
CA GLY A 34 7.52 -6.54 8.98
C GLY A 34 8.39 -6.08 7.82
N ASP A 35 9.14 -7.02 7.23
CA ASP A 35 10.00 -6.76 6.08
C ASP A 35 9.26 -6.98 4.75
N GLY A 36 7.93 -6.93 4.79
CA GLY A 36 7.11 -7.27 3.65
C GLY A 36 7.29 -6.35 2.45
N PHE A 37 7.75 -5.11 2.67
CA PHE A 37 7.91 -4.17 1.56
C PHE A 37 8.87 -4.72 0.49
N ASP A 38 9.99 -5.28 0.92
CA ASP A 38 10.98 -5.83 0.00
C ASP A 38 10.48 -7.09 -0.71
N SER A 39 9.46 -7.73 -0.14
CA SER A 39 8.86 -8.93 -0.72
C SER A 39 7.70 -8.63 -1.65
N LEU A 40 7.26 -7.38 -1.70
CA LEU A 40 6.15 -6.99 -2.57
C LEU A 40 6.62 -6.88 -4.01
N SER A 41 5.71 -7.17 -4.91
CA SER A 41 5.97 -7.06 -6.34
C SER A 41 4.84 -6.32 -7.01
N GLN A 42 5.15 -5.62 -8.08
CA GLN A 42 4.15 -4.97 -8.89
C GLN A 42 3.16 -6.01 -9.42
N GLY A 43 1.88 -5.74 -9.27
CA GLY A 43 0.84 -6.67 -9.66
C GLY A 43 0.42 -7.65 -8.57
N GLN A 44 1.07 -7.62 -7.42
CA GLN A 44 0.74 -8.52 -6.31
C GLN A 44 -0.51 -8.05 -5.58
N SER A 45 -1.34 -8.99 -5.17
CA SER A 45 -2.51 -8.69 -4.34
C SER A 45 -2.10 -8.48 -2.90
N VAL A 46 -2.71 -7.50 -2.26
CA VAL A 46 -2.45 -7.18 -0.86
C VAL A 46 -3.76 -6.83 -0.16
N THR A 47 -3.74 -6.94 1.16
CA THR A 47 -4.81 -6.41 2.00
C THR A 47 -4.28 -5.22 2.77
N TYR A 48 -5.15 -4.28 3.10
CA TYR A 48 -4.75 -3.07 3.78
C TYR A 48 -5.94 -2.43 4.47
N GLU A 49 -5.65 -1.44 5.30
CA GLU A 49 -6.66 -0.59 5.91
C GLU A 49 -6.48 0.83 5.42
N LYS A 50 -7.59 1.52 5.17
CA LYS A 50 -7.54 2.92 4.79
C LYS A 50 -7.43 3.78 6.04
N GLY A 51 -6.55 4.77 6.01
CA GLY A 51 -6.41 5.71 7.10
C GLY A 51 -5.85 7.02 6.60
N MET A 52 -5.93 8.04 7.42
CA MET A 52 -5.35 9.34 7.09
C MET A 52 -3.85 9.32 7.34
N GLY A 53 -3.10 9.77 6.37
CA GLY A 53 -1.67 9.90 6.52
C GLY A 53 -1.32 10.98 7.54
N GLN A 54 -0.29 10.73 8.33
CA GLN A 54 0.14 11.69 9.34
C GLN A 54 0.80 12.92 8.75
N ARG A 55 1.36 12.79 7.56
CA ARG A 55 2.13 13.86 6.91
C ARG A 55 1.37 14.56 5.80
N SER A 56 0.32 13.95 5.33
CA SER A 56 -0.53 14.56 4.29
C SER A 56 -1.97 14.32 4.70
N ASN A 57 -2.82 15.29 4.45
CA ASN A 57 -4.24 15.16 4.77
C ASN A 57 -4.98 14.28 3.77
N LYS A 58 -4.29 13.27 3.24
CA LYS A 58 -4.84 12.35 2.24
C LYS A 58 -4.92 10.96 2.83
N GLU A 59 -5.86 10.18 2.35
CA GLU A 59 -5.94 8.78 2.72
C GLU A 59 -4.72 8.03 2.22
N GLU A 60 -4.25 7.09 3.02
CA GLU A 60 -3.20 6.19 2.62
C GLU A 60 -3.48 4.80 3.15
N ALA A 61 -2.84 3.81 2.55
CA ALA A 61 -2.97 2.43 2.99
C ALA A 61 -2.11 2.21 4.23
N GLN A 62 -2.69 1.53 5.21
CA GLN A 62 -2.01 1.17 6.45
C GLN A 62 -2.14 -0.32 6.65
N LYS A 63 -1.22 -0.89 7.43
CA LYS A 63 -1.20 -2.31 7.75
C LYS A 63 -1.27 -3.17 6.48
N VAL A 64 -0.47 -2.80 5.49
CA VAL A 64 -0.42 -3.51 4.22
C VAL A 64 0.19 -4.89 4.43
N THR A 65 -0.49 -5.91 3.97
CA THR A 65 -0.06 -7.29 4.13
C THR A 65 -0.26 -8.01 2.80
N PRO A 66 0.71 -8.82 2.35
CA PRO A 66 0.50 -9.65 1.16
C PRO A 66 -0.72 -10.56 1.34
N ALA A 67 -1.54 -10.59 0.32
CA ALA A 67 -2.74 -11.40 0.35
C ALA A 67 -2.42 -12.88 0.09
#